data_9137453e4d294af6403e681af773fa94
#
_entry.id   9137453e4d294af6403e681af773fa94
#
_cell.length_a   1.000
_cell.length_b   1.000
_cell.length_c   1.000
_cell.angle_alpha   90.00
_cell.angle_beta   90.00
_cell.angle_gamma   90.00
#
_symmetry.space_group_name_H-M   'P 1'
#
loop_
_entity.id
_entity.type
_entity.pdbx_description
1 polymer ?
#
loop_
_entity_poly.entity_id
_entity_poly.type
_entity_poly.pdbx_seq_one_letter_code
_entity_poly.pdbx_strand_id
1 'polypeptide(L)'
;MMHIKRLLTLLLVLVSLTAGAQQPYERKDFTFKTTKVKNAEGEISAIKFGTYVAGQLVKEYNYELEPALSEEMAEHVGTFSEEDINFDGYPDVDIYLGYMGGFANNTQHEALLWNQSQHCFVEPEGYSGIGEPQLHAERKYITTVLSAGPDKRVTSYYRWHGHRLVHYLDDVWAIEDDEYVNFDEMLNLPLWRYDGKLDGRISVIIALQYNDAGDARGYIYYPKTKKPEPIMLNGDYKREGNVYSFNVNEYLPGGRISGYLRFKHHQGGGWDDLVEGAWTNPYTEKQMQLTDVTISHECPKWFTKSLFPHKNK
;
A
#
# COMPACT_ATOMS: atom_id res chain seq x y z
N MET A 1 6.45 58.34 31.05
CA MET A 1 6.79 57.74 29.70
C MET A 1 6.98 56.22 29.73
N MET A 2 7.41 55.62 30.84
CA MET A 2 7.68 54.17 30.95
C MET A 2 6.41 53.31 31.02
N HIS A 3 5.29 53.81 31.55
CA HIS A 3 4.02 53.07 31.67
C HIS A 3 3.27 52.90 30.34
N ILE A 4 3.37 53.90 29.43
CA ILE A 4 2.70 53.85 28.12
C ILE A 4 3.37 52.80 27.20
N LYS A 5 4.71 52.64 27.24
CA LYS A 5 5.40 51.61 26.47
C LYS A 5 5.04 50.20 26.90
N ARG A 6 4.86 49.96 28.22
CA ARG A 6 4.42 48.64 28.73
C ARG A 6 3.00 48.30 28.33
N LEU A 7 2.11 49.32 28.32
CA LEU A 7 0.71 49.10 27.89
C LEU A 7 0.61 48.78 26.41
N LEU A 8 1.42 49.45 25.54
CA LEU A 8 1.46 49.15 24.10
C LEU A 8 2.03 47.78 23.81
N THR A 9 3.07 47.34 24.54
CA THR A 9 3.64 45.99 24.39
C THR A 9 2.66 44.91 24.82
N LEU A 10 1.90 45.14 25.90
CA LEU A 10 0.85 44.20 26.35
C LEU A 10 -0.32 44.12 25.36
N LEU A 11 -0.69 45.25 24.72
CA LEU A 11 -1.74 45.29 23.69
C LEU A 11 -1.31 44.57 22.40
N LEU A 12 -0.02 44.73 22.01
CA LEU A 12 0.55 44.03 20.86
C LEU A 12 0.64 42.51 21.10
N VAL A 13 0.97 42.09 22.31
CA VAL A 13 0.98 40.66 22.68
C VAL A 13 -0.43 40.08 22.73
N LEU A 14 -1.42 40.85 23.23
CA LEU A 14 -2.83 40.44 23.22
C LEU A 14 -3.41 40.35 21.79
N VAL A 15 -3.04 41.25 20.89
CA VAL A 15 -3.45 41.20 19.47
C VAL A 15 -2.77 40.05 18.71
N SER A 16 -1.54 39.69 19.09
CA SER A 16 -0.89 38.51 18.50
C SER A 16 -1.39 37.15 19.04
N LEU A 17 -2.06 37.16 20.22
CA LEU A 17 -2.70 35.95 20.77
C LEU A 17 -4.14 35.75 20.29
N THR A 18 -4.70 36.71 19.56
CA THR A 18 -6.01 36.61 18.89
C THR A 18 -5.86 36.36 17.37
N ALA A 19 -4.67 36.03 16.88
CA ALA A 19 -4.56 35.30 15.62
C ALA A 19 -5.25 33.96 15.87
N GLY A 20 -6.57 33.95 15.70
CA GLY A 20 -7.45 32.85 16.00
C GLY A 20 -6.86 31.58 15.40
N ALA A 21 -6.59 30.62 16.24
CA ALA A 21 -6.42 29.26 15.75
C ALA A 21 -7.71 28.99 14.95
N GLN A 22 -7.60 29.04 13.64
CA GLN A 22 -8.70 28.73 12.73
C GLN A 22 -9.16 27.34 13.17
N GLN A 23 -10.44 27.22 13.57
CA GLN A 23 -10.96 25.91 13.96
C GLN A 23 -10.64 24.93 12.82
N PRO A 24 -10.10 23.76 13.11
CA PRO A 24 -9.78 22.81 12.07
C PRO A 24 -11.06 22.48 11.29
N TYR A 25 -10.94 22.40 9.97
CA TYR A 25 -12.07 22.06 9.11
C TYR A 25 -12.54 20.64 9.38
N GLU A 26 -13.85 20.41 9.28
CA GLU A 26 -14.43 19.08 9.28
C GLU A 26 -14.47 18.53 7.86
N ARG A 27 -14.46 17.19 7.70
CA ARG A 27 -14.54 16.56 6.38
C ARG A 27 -15.70 17.09 5.52
N LYS A 28 -16.87 17.29 6.14
CA LYS A 28 -18.10 17.81 5.49
C LYS A 28 -18.00 19.23 4.96
N ASP A 29 -17.02 20.01 5.41
CA ASP A 29 -16.84 21.41 4.98
C ASP A 29 -16.14 21.50 3.62
N PHE A 30 -15.53 20.39 3.16
CA PHE A 30 -14.79 20.33 1.92
C PHE A 30 -15.70 20.09 0.70
N THR A 31 -15.41 20.83 -0.35
CA THR A 31 -15.90 20.60 -1.71
C THR A 31 -14.73 20.46 -2.66
N PHE A 32 -14.98 19.87 -3.84
CA PHE A 32 -13.93 19.53 -4.79
C PHE A 32 -14.20 20.13 -6.15
N LYS A 33 -13.12 20.41 -6.88
CA LYS A 33 -13.22 20.91 -8.24
C LYS A 33 -12.03 20.41 -9.05
N THR A 34 -12.35 19.90 -10.25
CA THR A 34 -11.36 19.50 -11.25
C THR A 34 -11.20 20.58 -12.31
N THR A 35 -9.97 20.75 -12.79
CA THR A 35 -9.62 21.61 -13.92
C THR A 35 -8.67 20.85 -14.85
N LYS A 36 -9.04 20.74 -16.13
CA LYS A 36 -8.18 20.15 -17.17
C LYS A 36 -7.21 21.20 -17.68
N VAL A 37 -5.92 20.86 -17.72
CA VAL A 37 -4.84 21.74 -18.20
C VAL A 37 -4.44 21.30 -19.60
N LYS A 38 -4.39 22.24 -20.54
CA LYS A 38 -3.98 21.98 -21.91
C LYS A 38 -2.53 22.35 -22.15
N ASN A 39 -1.85 21.53 -22.98
CA ASN A 39 -0.53 21.85 -23.52
C ASN A 39 -0.65 22.83 -24.72
N ALA A 40 0.48 23.13 -25.37
CA ALA A 40 0.52 24.05 -26.52
C ALA A 40 -0.21 23.52 -27.77
N GLU A 41 -0.33 22.20 -27.86
CA GLU A 41 -1.03 21.47 -28.94
C GLU A 41 -2.55 21.42 -28.72
N GLY A 42 -3.03 21.85 -27.54
CA GLY A 42 -4.45 21.85 -27.17
C GLY A 42 -4.92 20.56 -26.53
N GLU A 43 -4.03 19.60 -26.29
CA GLU A 43 -4.32 18.34 -25.62
C GLU A 43 -4.31 18.51 -24.10
N ILE A 44 -5.07 17.69 -23.39
CA ILE A 44 -5.11 17.67 -21.93
C ILE A 44 -3.83 16.97 -21.42
N SER A 45 -2.96 17.74 -20.80
CA SER A 45 -1.64 17.26 -20.30
C SER A 45 -1.59 17.10 -18.77
N ALA A 46 -2.56 17.67 -18.05
CA ALA A 46 -2.64 17.49 -16.61
C ALA A 46 -4.07 17.71 -16.07
N ILE A 47 -4.32 17.16 -14.90
CA ILE A 47 -5.53 17.40 -14.10
C ILE A 47 -5.12 18.13 -12.83
N LYS A 48 -5.71 19.29 -12.59
CA LYS A 48 -5.64 19.98 -11.30
C LYS A 48 -6.89 19.66 -10.49
N PHE A 49 -6.69 19.11 -9.31
CA PHE A 49 -7.76 18.77 -8.38
C PHE A 49 -7.67 19.66 -7.15
N GLY A 50 -8.64 20.53 -6.96
CA GLY A 50 -8.67 21.48 -5.85
C GLY A 50 -9.62 21.05 -4.73
N THR A 51 -9.16 21.14 -3.49
CA THR A 51 -9.99 21.03 -2.30
C THR A 51 -10.35 22.42 -1.78
N TYR A 52 -11.62 22.67 -1.49
CA TYR A 52 -12.16 23.98 -1.13
C TYR A 52 -12.95 23.90 0.16
N VAL A 53 -12.91 24.98 0.97
CA VAL A 53 -13.81 25.21 2.10
C VAL A 53 -14.46 26.59 1.94
N ALA A 54 -15.78 26.64 2.04
CA ALA A 54 -16.56 27.86 1.82
C ALA A 54 -16.19 28.61 0.52
N GLY A 55 -15.85 27.87 -0.55
CA GLY A 55 -15.46 28.37 -1.86
C GLY A 55 -14.01 28.87 -1.96
N GLN A 56 -13.24 28.81 -0.88
CA GLN A 56 -11.82 29.15 -0.91
C GLN A 56 -10.94 27.90 -1.12
N LEU A 57 -9.98 28.01 -2.04
CA LEU A 57 -9.02 26.94 -2.29
C LEU A 57 -8.13 26.71 -1.06
N VAL A 58 -8.15 25.49 -0.54
CA VAL A 58 -7.31 25.05 0.58
C VAL A 58 -6.03 24.40 0.07
N LYS A 59 -6.16 23.47 -0.89
CA LYS A 59 -5.03 22.79 -1.50
C LYS A 59 -5.36 22.39 -2.94
N GLU A 60 -4.36 22.41 -3.80
CA GLU A 60 -4.43 21.95 -5.19
C GLU A 60 -3.42 20.81 -5.39
N TYR A 61 -3.84 19.77 -6.07
CA TYR A 61 -3.04 18.63 -6.49
C TYR A 61 -2.92 18.68 -8.00
N ASN A 62 -1.77 18.28 -8.53
CA ASN A 62 -1.51 18.30 -9.98
C ASN A 62 -1.09 16.91 -10.43
N TYR A 63 -1.88 16.31 -11.32
CA TYR A 63 -1.66 14.99 -11.88
C TYR A 63 -1.32 15.14 -13.36
N GLU A 64 -0.09 14.86 -13.72
CA GLU A 64 0.38 14.90 -15.10
C GLU A 64 -0.12 13.66 -15.85
N LEU A 65 -0.52 13.84 -17.11
CA LEU A 65 -0.98 12.78 -17.99
C LEU A 65 0.09 12.50 -19.03
N GLU A 66 0.59 11.30 -19.06
CA GLU A 66 1.58 10.85 -20.05
C GLU A 66 1.11 9.56 -20.74
N PRO A 67 0.80 9.63 -22.07
CA PRO A 67 0.81 10.81 -22.93
C PRO A 67 -0.35 11.78 -22.64
N ALA A 68 -0.23 13.02 -23.13
CA ALA A 68 -1.34 13.97 -23.16
C ALA A 68 -2.50 13.42 -24.02
N LEU A 69 -3.74 13.76 -23.66
CA LEU A 69 -4.95 13.19 -24.22
C LEU A 69 -5.72 14.23 -25.06
N SER A 70 -6.33 13.78 -26.16
CA SER A 70 -7.30 14.60 -26.87
C SER A 70 -8.52 14.92 -25.97
N GLU A 71 -9.28 15.97 -26.30
CA GLU A 71 -10.49 16.32 -25.52
C GLU A 71 -11.48 15.17 -25.45
N GLU A 72 -11.65 14.42 -26.54
CA GLU A 72 -12.54 13.26 -26.60
C GLU A 72 -12.08 12.14 -25.67
N MET A 73 -10.79 11.79 -25.68
CA MET A 73 -10.22 10.77 -24.79
C MET A 73 -10.24 11.20 -23.31
N ALA A 74 -10.16 12.49 -23.06
CA ALA A 74 -10.17 13.05 -21.71
C ALA A 74 -11.59 13.38 -21.19
N GLU A 75 -12.68 13.00 -21.86
CA GLU A 75 -14.04 13.41 -21.49
C GLU A 75 -14.34 13.16 -20.01
N HIS A 76 -14.05 11.97 -19.52
CA HIS A 76 -14.28 11.54 -18.13
C HIS A 76 -13.07 11.70 -17.20
N VAL A 77 -11.91 12.08 -17.75
CA VAL A 77 -10.69 12.25 -16.93
C VAL A 77 -10.88 13.42 -15.96
N GLY A 78 -10.51 13.19 -14.70
CA GLY A 78 -10.71 14.12 -13.60
C GLY A 78 -12.09 14.02 -12.94
N THR A 79 -12.96 13.07 -13.35
CA THR A 79 -14.14 12.73 -12.54
C THR A 79 -13.69 12.09 -11.23
N PHE A 80 -14.51 12.17 -10.19
CA PHE A 80 -14.19 11.62 -8.89
C PHE A 80 -15.42 11.06 -8.20
N SER A 81 -15.18 10.12 -7.29
CA SER A 81 -16.16 9.60 -6.34
C SER A 81 -15.70 9.84 -4.89
N GLU A 82 -16.66 9.80 -3.97
CA GLU A 82 -16.41 9.92 -2.54
C GLU A 82 -16.79 8.59 -1.88
N GLU A 83 -15.78 7.85 -1.40
CA GLU A 83 -15.92 6.53 -0.81
C GLU A 83 -14.95 6.38 0.38
N ASP A 84 -15.24 5.48 1.32
CA ASP A 84 -14.31 5.13 2.40
C ASP A 84 -13.25 4.15 1.86
N ILE A 85 -12.22 4.71 1.20
CA ILE A 85 -11.22 3.92 0.47
C ILE A 85 -10.29 3.16 1.44
N ASN A 86 -9.99 3.76 2.60
CA ASN A 86 -9.07 3.17 3.57
C ASN A 86 -9.78 2.43 4.72
N PHE A 87 -11.11 2.38 4.69
CA PHE A 87 -11.97 1.69 5.67
C PHE A 87 -11.85 2.23 7.10
N ASP A 88 -11.66 3.54 7.24
CA ASP A 88 -11.57 4.22 8.54
C ASP A 88 -12.87 4.90 8.98
N GLY A 89 -13.89 4.88 8.14
CA GLY A 89 -15.23 5.41 8.39
C GLY A 89 -15.44 6.84 7.90
N TYR A 90 -14.46 7.43 7.22
CA TYR A 90 -14.57 8.75 6.62
C TYR A 90 -14.56 8.66 5.10
N PRO A 91 -15.38 9.45 4.39
CA PRO A 91 -15.31 9.52 2.94
C PRO A 91 -13.97 10.12 2.48
N ASP A 92 -13.26 9.38 1.64
CA ASP A 92 -12.09 9.78 0.89
C ASP A 92 -12.50 10.21 -0.53
N VAL A 93 -11.54 10.49 -1.39
CA VAL A 93 -11.80 10.85 -2.79
C VAL A 93 -10.99 9.93 -3.69
N ASP A 94 -11.65 9.27 -4.63
CA ASP A 94 -11.05 8.55 -5.76
C ASP A 94 -11.15 9.40 -7.01
N ILE A 95 -10.05 9.60 -7.73
CA ILE A 95 -9.96 10.46 -8.91
C ILE A 95 -9.56 9.60 -10.10
N TYR A 96 -10.41 9.56 -11.12
CA TYR A 96 -10.13 8.87 -12.38
C TYR A 96 -9.22 9.72 -13.28
N LEU A 97 -8.08 9.17 -13.68
CA LEU A 97 -7.08 9.84 -14.52
C LEU A 97 -7.00 9.31 -15.98
N GLY A 98 -7.87 8.41 -16.36
CA GLY A 98 -7.91 7.88 -17.73
C GLY A 98 -7.41 6.45 -17.83
N TYR A 99 -6.96 6.08 -19.02
CA TYR A 99 -6.46 4.76 -19.30
C TYR A 99 -4.93 4.71 -19.22
N MET A 100 -4.41 3.71 -18.51
CA MET A 100 -3.00 3.37 -18.55
C MET A 100 -2.73 2.65 -19.87
N GLY A 101 -2.12 3.21 -20.84
CA GLY A 101 -1.86 2.61 -22.15
C GLY A 101 -1.59 1.10 -22.13
N GLY A 102 -1.79 0.40 -23.23
CA GLY A 102 -1.64 -1.04 -23.36
C GLY A 102 -2.94 -1.75 -23.77
N PHE A 103 -3.04 -3.06 -23.48
CA PHE A 103 -4.23 -3.84 -23.80
C PHE A 103 -5.43 -3.36 -22.99
N ALA A 104 -6.48 -3.02 -23.70
CA ALA A 104 -7.77 -2.45 -23.33
C ALA A 104 -8.20 -2.50 -21.86
N ASN A 105 -8.63 -1.36 -21.37
CA ASN A 105 -9.40 -1.12 -20.14
C ASN A 105 -8.64 -1.00 -18.81
N ASN A 106 -7.32 -0.88 -18.82
CA ASN A 106 -6.62 -0.54 -17.57
C ASN A 106 -6.80 0.94 -17.29
N THR A 107 -7.57 1.27 -16.28
CA THR A 107 -7.76 2.65 -15.82
C THR A 107 -6.67 3.05 -14.84
N GLN A 108 -6.47 4.36 -14.70
CA GLN A 108 -5.58 4.93 -13.69
C GLN A 108 -6.40 5.75 -12.69
N HIS A 109 -6.15 5.53 -11.42
CA HIS A 109 -6.79 6.22 -10.33
C HIS A 109 -5.78 6.79 -9.35
N GLU A 110 -6.14 7.90 -8.72
CA GLU A 110 -5.45 8.49 -7.59
C GLU A 110 -6.41 8.67 -6.44
N ALA A 111 -5.91 8.62 -5.21
CA ALA A 111 -6.74 8.82 -4.04
C ALA A 111 -6.28 10.00 -3.18
N LEU A 112 -7.23 10.63 -2.51
CA LEU A 112 -6.98 11.56 -1.43
C LEU A 112 -7.69 11.07 -0.19
N LEU A 113 -6.94 10.65 0.82
CA LEU A 113 -7.47 10.16 2.09
C LEU A 113 -7.71 11.32 3.06
N TRP A 114 -8.87 11.29 3.74
CA TRP A 114 -9.13 12.22 4.81
C TRP A 114 -8.27 11.91 6.04
N ASN A 115 -7.44 12.85 6.44
CA ASN A 115 -6.65 12.74 7.68
C ASN A 115 -7.32 13.52 8.79
N GLN A 116 -8.03 12.81 9.68
CA GLN A 116 -8.76 13.41 10.80
C GLN A 116 -7.86 14.17 11.77
N SER A 117 -6.61 13.74 11.96
CA SER A 117 -5.71 14.41 12.90
C SER A 117 -5.14 15.73 12.35
N GLN A 118 -5.02 15.83 11.02
CA GLN A 118 -4.49 17.00 10.34
C GLN A 118 -5.59 17.89 9.74
N HIS A 119 -6.84 17.42 9.75
CA HIS A 119 -8.00 18.09 9.14
C HIS A 119 -7.76 18.50 7.68
N CYS A 120 -7.17 17.60 6.90
CA CYS A 120 -6.87 17.81 5.49
C CYS A 120 -6.86 16.49 4.71
N PHE A 121 -6.86 16.60 3.40
CA PHE A 121 -6.65 15.48 2.52
C PHE A 121 -5.16 15.23 2.28
N VAL A 122 -4.76 13.96 2.25
CA VAL A 122 -3.40 13.51 1.99
C VAL A 122 -3.37 12.46 0.89
N GLU A 123 -2.36 12.50 0.05
CA GLU A 123 -2.11 11.47 -0.94
C GLU A 123 -1.51 10.23 -0.22
N PRO A 124 -2.10 9.05 -0.41
CA PRO A 124 -1.55 7.84 0.17
C PRO A 124 -0.32 7.34 -0.60
N GLU A 125 0.53 6.61 0.07
CA GLU A 125 1.61 5.88 -0.59
C GLU A 125 1.06 4.56 -1.19
N GLY A 126 1.44 4.25 -2.43
CA GLY A 126 1.15 2.97 -3.09
C GLY A 126 -0.24 2.84 -3.71
N TYR A 127 -1.03 3.91 -3.78
CA TYR A 127 -2.30 3.92 -4.50
C TYR A 127 -2.16 4.44 -5.93
N SER A 128 -1.17 5.28 -6.18
CA SER A 128 -0.95 5.87 -7.51
C SER A 128 -0.85 4.80 -8.60
N GLY A 129 -1.60 4.99 -9.67
CA GLY A 129 -1.62 4.07 -10.81
C GLY A 129 -2.40 2.78 -10.58
N ILE A 130 -3.13 2.64 -9.47
CA ILE A 130 -4.04 1.49 -9.29
C ILE A 130 -5.16 1.55 -10.34
N GLY A 131 -5.44 0.44 -11.00
CA GLY A 131 -6.49 0.35 -12.03
C GLY A 131 -7.79 -0.22 -11.47
N GLU A 132 -8.94 0.38 -11.82
CA GLU A 132 -10.29 -0.10 -11.47
C GLU A 132 -10.42 -0.63 -10.03
N PRO A 133 -10.15 0.16 -8.99
CA PRO A 133 -10.15 -0.33 -7.63
C PRO A 133 -11.56 -0.75 -7.20
N GLN A 134 -11.68 -1.96 -6.69
CA GLN A 134 -12.90 -2.50 -6.10
C GLN A 134 -12.73 -2.60 -4.59
N LEU A 135 -13.56 -1.87 -3.84
CA LEU A 135 -13.48 -1.79 -2.39
C LEU A 135 -14.27 -2.92 -1.72
N HIS A 136 -13.61 -3.69 -0.88
CA HIS A 136 -14.22 -4.77 -0.10
C HIS A 136 -14.27 -4.39 1.39
N ALA A 137 -15.23 -3.53 1.75
CA ALA A 137 -15.31 -2.91 3.08
C ALA A 137 -15.42 -3.91 4.24
N GLU A 138 -16.20 -5.01 4.06
CA GLU A 138 -16.37 -6.03 5.10
C GLU A 138 -15.06 -6.69 5.52
N ARG A 139 -14.07 -6.75 4.62
CA ARG A 139 -12.79 -7.44 4.81
C ARG A 139 -11.58 -6.53 4.75
N LYS A 140 -11.82 -5.25 4.51
CA LYS A 140 -10.81 -4.19 4.48
C LYS A 140 -9.66 -4.47 3.52
N TYR A 141 -9.99 -4.80 2.27
CA TYR A 141 -9.02 -4.90 1.18
C TYR A 141 -9.56 -4.29 -0.12
N ILE A 142 -8.66 -4.01 -1.04
CA ILE A 142 -8.97 -3.52 -2.38
C ILE A 142 -8.52 -4.58 -3.39
N THR A 143 -9.30 -4.80 -4.44
CA THR A 143 -8.85 -5.56 -5.60
C THR A 143 -8.82 -4.68 -6.84
N THR A 144 -7.96 -5.03 -7.77
CA THR A 144 -7.96 -4.50 -9.13
C THR A 144 -7.97 -5.67 -10.10
N VAL A 145 -8.58 -5.49 -11.26
CA VAL A 145 -8.56 -6.49 -12.33
C VAL A 145 -7.94 -5.86 -13.56
N LEU A 146 -6.75 -6.31 -13.91
CA LEU A 146 -6.00 -5.80 -15.05
C LEU A 146 -5.95 -6.84 -16.18
N SER A 147 -5.94 -6.36 -17.42
CA SER A 147 -5.66 -7.19 -18.58
C SER A 147 -4.14 -7.37 -18.72
N ALA A 148 -3.68 -8.62 -18.65
CA ALA A 148 -2.27 -8.99 -18.85
C ALA A 148 -2.02 -9.62 -20.23
N GLY A 149 -2.84 -9.27 -21.21
CA GLY A 149 -2.81 -9.81 -22.56
C GLY A 149 -4.22 -10.13 -23.06
N PRO A 150 -4.36 -10.65 -24.27
CA PRO A 150 -5.66 -10.95 -24.86
C PRO A 150 -6.40 -12.08 -24.11
N ASP A 151 -5.65 -12.99 -23.53
CA ASP A 151 -6.11 -14.23 -22.91
C ASP A 151 -5.91 -14.31 -21.40
N LYS A 152 -5.42 -13.23 -20.78
CA LYS A 152 -5.12 -13.21 -19.33
C LYS A 152 -5.74 -12.04 -18.60
N ARG A 153 -6.18 -12.30 -17.38
CA ARG A 153 -6.57 -11.30 -16.38
C ARG A 153 -5.76 -11.52 -15.13
N VAL A 154 -5.38 -10.43 -14.47
CA VAL A 154 -4.71 -10.44 -13.16
C VAL A 154 -5.62 -9.71 -12.19
N THR A 155 -6.02 -10.39 -11.13
CA THR A 155 -6.67 -9.76 -9.98
C THR A 155 -5.62 -9.53 -8.91
N SER A 156 -5.26 -8.28 -8.67
CA SER A 156 -4.32 -7.90 -7.64
C SER A 156 -5.06 -7.50 -6.36
N TYR A 157 -4.55 -7.93 -5.22
CA TYR A 157 -5.12 -7.70 -3.90
C TYR A 157 -4.23 -6.78 -3.10
N TYR A 158 -4.85 -5.77 -2.47
CA TYR A 158 -4.15 -4.74 -1.69
C TYR A 158 -4.77 -4.60 -0.31
N ARG A 159 -3.93 -4.22 0.67
CA ARG A 159 -4.38 -3.86 2.02
C ARG A 159 -3.74 -2.58 2.50
N TRP A 160 -4.49 -1.84 3.28
CA TRP A 160 -3.99 -0.65 3.95
C TRP A 160 -3.15 -0.97 5.17
N HIS A 161 -2.01 -0.31 5.27
CA HIS A 161 -1.14 -0.28 6.43
C HIS A 161 -0.90 1.19 6.81
N GLY A 162 -1.77 1.74 7.63
CA GLY A 162 -1.85 3.18 7.87
C GLY A 162 -2.24 3.93 6.60
N HIS A 163 -1.39 4.86 6.14
CA HIS A 163 -1.61 5.62 4.90
C HIS A 163 -0.94 5.01 3.66
N ARG A 164 -0.44 3.79 3.77
CA ARG A 164 0.19 3.06 2.67
C ARG A 164 -0.68 1.90 2.22
N LEU A 165 -0.98 1.86 0.93
CA LEU A 165 -1.58 0.70 0.28
C LEU A 165 -0.47 -0.28 -0.12
N VAL A 166 -0.59 -1.53 0.32
CA VAL A 166 0.40 -2.58 0.07
C VAL A 166 -0.23 -3.69 -0.75
N HIS A 167 0.36 -3.96 -1.90
CA HIS A 167 0.04 -5.11 -2.73
C HIS A 167 0.51 -6.40 -2.03
N TYR A 168 -0.32 -7.43 -1.98
CA TYR A 168 0.05 -8.65 -1.26
C TYR A 168 -0.22 -9.95 -2.02
N LEU A 169 -1.00 -9.91 -3.10
CA LEU A 169 -1.36 -11.11 -3.85
C LEU A 169 -1.79 -10.76 -5.27
N ASP A 170 -1.46 -11.62 -6.23
CA ASP A 170 -2.05 -11.66 -7.56
C ASP A 170 -2.70 -13.02 -7.82
N ASP A 171 -3.93 -13.00 -8.33
CA ASP A 171 -4.58 -14.14 -8.95
C ASP A 171 -4.54 -13.95 -10.47
N VAL A 172 -3.89 -14.84 -11.20
CA VAL A 172 -3.85 -14.80 -12.68
C VAL A 172 -4.79 -15.84 -13.24
N TRP A 173 -5.60 -15.45 -14.22
CA TRP A 173 -6.51 -16.36 -14.90
C TRP A 173 -6.39 -16.22 -16.42
N ALA A 174 -6.44 -17.38 -17.09
CA ALA A 174 -6.59 -17.45 -18.53
C ALA A 174 -8.07 -17.34 -18.93
N ILE A 175 -8.34 -16.72 -20.09
CA ILE A 175 -9.70 -16.54 -20.62
C ILE A 175 -10.06 -17.73 -21.57
N GLU A 176 -9.17 -18.71 -21.72
CA GLU A 176 -9.42 -19.83 -22.61
C GLU A 176 -10.66 -20.65 -22.16
N ASP A 177 -11.62 -20.75 -23.06
CA ASP A 177 -12.77 -21.69 -23.03
C ASP A 177 -13.82 -21.55 -21.91
N ASP A 178 -14.12 -20.34 -21.42
CA ASP A 178 -15.14 -20.12 -20.36
C ASP A 178 -14.91 -20.96 -19.08
N GLU A 179 -13.84 -21.71 -18.99
CA GLU A 179 -13.41 -22.38 -17.77
C GLU A 179 -12.49 -21.48 -16.96
N TYR A 180 -12.90 -21.24 -15.74
CA TYR A 180 -12.17 -20.52 -14.72
C TYR A 180 -10.92 -21.30 -14.30
N VAL A 181 -9.85 -21.17 -15.07
CA VAL A 181 -8.55 -21.71 -14.65
C VAL A 181 -7.95 -20.69 -13.69
N ASN A 182 -8.29 -20.84 -12.42
CA ASN A 182 -7.65 -20.10 -11.32
C ASN A 182 -6.20 -20.57 -11.23
N PHE A 183 -5.32 -19.97 -12.04
CA PHE A 183 -3.90 -20.06 -11.80
C PHE A 183 -3.60 -19.18 -10.60
N ASP A 184 -3.69 -19.77 -9.46
CA ASP A 184 -3.12 -19.31 -8.22
C ASP A 184 -1.59 -19.22 -8.42
N GLU A 185 -1.14 -18.24 -9.24
CA GLU A 185 0.30 -18.06 -9.48
C GLU A 185 1.04 -17.90 -8.16
N MET A 186 0.41 -17.27 -7.17
CA MET A 186 0.98 -17.19 -5.84
C MET A 186 0.98 -18.55 -5.11
N LEU A 187 0.01 -19.44 -5.36
CA LEU A 187 0.09 -20.81 -4.84
C LEU A 187 1.04 -21.68 -5.66
N ASN A 188 1.30 -21.33 -6.91
CA ASN A 188 2.28 -21.98 -7.76
C ASN A 188 3.68 -21.39 -7.64
N LEU A 189 3.83 -20.17 -7.08
CA LEU A 189 5.14 -19.66 -6.72
C LEU A 189 5.74 -20.54 -5.64
N PRO A 190 7.03 -20.81 -5.67
CA PRO A 190 7.69 -21.58 -4.62
C PRO A 190 7.43 -20.93 -3.27
N LEU A 191 6.72 -21.63 -2.39
CA LEU A 191 6.61 -21.22 -1.01
C LEU A 191 7.84 -21.73 -0.27
N TRP A 192 8.59 -20.82 0.30
CA TRP A 192 9.66 -21.13 1.21
C TRP A 192 9.20 -20.90 2.65
N ARG A 193 9.23 -21.94 3.43
CA ARG A 193 8.92 -21.92 4.86
C ARG A 193 10.19 -22.15 5.66
N TYR A 194 10.46 -21.23 6.56
CA TYR A 194 11.58 -21.24 7.48
C TYR A 194 11.04 -21.33 8.90
N ASP A 195 11.17 -22.48 9.54
CA ASP A 195 10.86 -22.68 10.95
C ASP A 195 12.15 -22.49 11.75
N GLY A 196 12.20 -21.48 12.62
CA GLY A 196 13.44 -21.13 13.32
C GLY A 196 13.20 -20.42 14.64
N LYS A 197 14.27 -19.81 15.14
CA LYS A 197 14.26 -19.01 16.37
C LYS A 197 15.00 -17.70 16.16
N LEU A 198 14.56 -16.66 16.84
CA LEU A 198 15.33 -15.44 17.02
C LEU A 198 16.11 -15.54 18.34
N ASP A 199 17.44 -15.37 18.26
CA ASP A 199 18.39 -15.53 19.37
C ASP A 199 18.23 -16.87 20.13
N GLY A 200 17.89 -17.95 19.43
CA GLY A 200 17.68 -19.27 20.04
C GLY A 200 16.46 -19.37 20.99
N ARG A 201 15.66 -18.32 21.15
CA ARG A 201 14.61 -18.22 22.18
C ARG A 201 13.22 -18.03 21.65
N ILE A 202 13.02 -17.12 20.68
CA ILE A 202 11.71 -16.76 20.16
C ILE A 202 11.44 -17.61 18.93
N SER A 203 10.53 -18.57 19.04
CA SER A 203 10.13 -19.40 17.89
C SER A 203 9.43 -18.55 16.84
N VAL A 204 9.83 -18.70 15.58
CA VAL A 204 9.23 -18.02 14.42
C VAL A 204 8.99 -19.02 13.31
N ILE A 205 7.95 -18.76 12.52
CA ILE A 205 7.68 -19.39 11.23
C ILE A 205 7.61 -18.26 10.20
N ILE A 206 8.51 -18.29 9.22
CA ILE A 206 8.54 -17.34 8.13
C ILE A 206 8.08 -18.09 6.88
N ALA A 207 7.05 -17.61 6.22
CA ALA A 207 6.55 -18.18 4.98
C ALA A 207 6.59 -17.08 3.89
N LEU A 208 7.44 -17.28 2.89
CA LEU A 208 7.68 -16.33 1.81
C LEU A 208 7.44 -16.95 0.45
N GLN A 209 6.87 -16.17 -0.43
CA GLN A 209 6.83 -16.39 -1.86
C GLN A 209 7.58 -15.25 -2.55
N TYR A 210 8.14 -15.53 -3.70
CA TYR A 210 8.87 -14.55 -4.50
C TYR A 210 8.63 -14.79 -5.99
N ASN A 211 8.80 -13.74 -6.79
CA ASN A 211 8.59 -13.76 -8.23
C ASN A 211 9.89 -13.40 -8.97
N ASP A 212 9.88 -13.58 -10.29
CA ASP A 212 11.04 -13.27 -11.15
C ASP A 212 11.33 -11.75 -11.24
N ALA A 213 10.39 -10.90 -10.83
CA ALA A 213 10.59 -9.45 -10.76
C ALA A 213 11.43 -9.01 -9.56
N GLY A 214 11.72 -9.92 -8.62
CA GLY A 214 12.51 -9.62 -7.42
C GLY A 214 11.68 -9.26 -6.20
N ASP A 215 10.35 -9.41 -6.24
CA ASP A 215 9.49 -9.18 -5.07
C ASP A 215 9.47 -10.40 -4.17
N ALA A 216 9.48 -10.17 -2.86
CA ALA A 216 9.28 -11.19 -1.84
C ALA A 216 8.13 -10.79 -0.91
N ARG A 217 7.18 -11.70 -0.70
CA ARG A 217 5.97 -11.47 0.11
C ARG A 217 5.64 -12.66 0.96
N GLY A 218 4.97 -12.42 2.05
CA GLY A 218 4.52 -13.50 2.90
C GLY A 218 4.16 -13.05 4.31
N TYR A 219 4.45 -13.94 5.25
CA TYR A 219 4.11 -13.70 6.65
C TYR A 219 5.18 -14.25 7.58
N ILE A 220 5.35 -13.57 8.71
CA ILE A 220 6.01 -14.09 9.89
C ILE A 220 4.97 -14.41 10.96
N TYR A 221 5.16 -15.52 11.66
CA TYR A 221 4.25 -16.01 12.68
C TYR A 221 5.03 -16.39 13.92
N TYR A 222 4.55 -15.91 15.07
CA TYR A 222 5.14 -16.16 16.38
C TYR A 222 4.26 -17.12 17.18
N PRO A 223 4.45 -18.45 17.10
CA PRO A 223 3.50 -19.44 17.60
C PRO A 223 3.32 -19.43 19.12
N LYS A 224 4.28 -18.86 19.86
CA LYS A 224 4.28 -18.84 21.34
C LYS A 224 3.84 -17.51 21.94
N THR A 225 3.25 -16.62 21.15
CA THR A 225 2.65 -15.37 21.66
C THR A 225 1.25 -15.62 22.23
N LYS A 226 0.76 -14.70 23.08
CA LYS A 226 -0.60 -14.82 23.69
C LYS A 226 -1.73 -14.84 22.67
N LYS A 227 -1.55 -14.16 21.56
CA LYS A 227 -2.47 -14.12 20.40
C LYS A 227 -1.63 -14.26 19.15
N PRO A 228 -1.34 -15.50 18.73
CA PRO A 228 -0.53 -15.72 17.55
C PRO A 228 -1.33 -15.37 16.30
N GLU A 229 -0.93 -14.31 15.61
CA GLU A 229 -1.49 -13.88 14.34
C GLU A 229 -0.37 -13.75 13.32
N PRO A 230 -0.60 -14.10 12.04
CA PRO A 230 0.37 -13.86 10.98
C PRO A 230 0.56 -12.36 10.76
N ILE A 231 1.82 -11.93 10.75
CA ILE A 231 2.22 -10.54 10.50
C ILE A 231 2.81 -10.49 9.10
N MET A 232 2.34 -9.56 8.28
CA MET A 232 2.75 -9.47 6.89
C MET A 232 4.23 -9.11 6.74
N LEU A 233 4.86 -9.80 5.80
CA LEU A 233 6.19 -9.50 5.27
C LEU A 233 6.07 -9.01 3.83
N ASN A 234 6.75 -7.93 3.49
CA ASN A 234 6.86 -7.44 2.12
C ASN A 234 8.22 -6.78 1.90
N GLY A 235 8.80 -6.96 0.73
CA GLY A 235 10.07 -6.40 0.34
C GLY A 235 10.65 -7.08 -0.88
N ASP A 236 11.98 -7.14 -0.94
CA ASP A 236 12.73 -7.57 -2.09
C ASP A 236 13.41 -8.91 -1.86
N TYR A 237 13.65 -9.63 -2.95
CA TYR A 237 14.56 -10.75 -2.97
C TYR A 237 15.53 -10.64 -4.15
N LYS A 238 16.70 -11.23 -3.99
CA LYS A 238 17.71 -11.35 -5.03
C LYS A 238 18.30 -12.74 -5.03
N ARG A 239 18.48 -13.31 -6.22
CA ARG A 239 19.14 -14.59 -6.41
C ARG A 239 20.48 -14.41 -7.08
N GLU A 240 21.54 -14.93 -6.50
CA GLU A 240 22.88 -15.00 -7.06
C GLU A 240 23.38 -16.45 -6.99
N GLY A 241 23.28 -17.17 -8.10
CA GLY A 241 23.57 -18.59 -8.12
C GLY A 241 22.65 -19.39 -7.21
N ASN A 242 23.20 -20.02 -6.19
CA ASN A 242 22.46 -20.79 -5.18
C ASN A 242 22.15 -20.00 -3.91
N VAL A 243 22.36 -18.67 -3.91
CA VAL A 243 22.11 -17.82 -2.75
C VAL A 243 20.88 -16.96 -3.01
N TYR A 244 19.91 -17.08 -2.13
CA TYR A 244 18.70 -16.24 -2.10
C TYR A 244 18.84 -15.23 -0.97
N SER A 245 18.84 -13.96 -1.27
CA SER A 245 18.94 -12.86 -0.30
C SER A 245 17.58 -12.20 -0.17
N PHE A 246 17.00 -12.23 1.03
CA PHE A 246 15.71 -11.64 1.34
C PHE A 246 15.88 -10.37 2.17
N ASN A 247 15.18 -9.31 1.75
CA ASN A 247 15.18 -8.02 2.37
C ASN A 247 13.72 -7.59 2.57
N VAL A 248 13.07 -8.10 3.59
CA VAL A 248 11.65 -7.89 3.83
C VAL A 248 11.38 -7.16 5.15
N ASN A 249 10.31 -6.39 5.17
CA ASN A 249 9.85 -5.65 6.33
C ASN A 249 8.63 -6.31 6.94
N GLU A 250 8.55 -6.32 8.27
CA GLU A 250 7.43 -6.79 9.06
C GLU A 250 6.46 -5.63 9.32
N TYR A 251 5.20 -5.78 8.89
CA TYR A 251 4.17 -4.74 8.98
C TYR A 251 3.07 -5.14 9.96
N LEU A 252 2.96 -4.39 11.07
CA LEU A 252 1.82 -4.50 11.97
C LEU A 252 0.55 -3.93 11.34
N PRO A 253 -0.64 -4.33 11.81
CA PRO A 253 -1.88 -3.63 11.49
C PRO A 253 -1.72 -2.13 11.76
N GLY A 254 -2.12 -1.29 10.81
CA GLY A 254 -1.90 0.16 10.85
C GLY A 254 -0.62 0.66 10.18
N GLY A 255 0.10 -0.20 9.44
CA GLY A 255 1.21 0.18 8.54
C GLY A 255 2.55 0.46 9.21
N ARG A 256 2.61 0.31 10.52
CA ARG A 256 3.87 0.50 11.24
C ARG A 256 4.81 -0.68 11.02
N ILE A 257 6.04 -0.40 10.60
CA ILE A 257 7.09 -1.42 10.53
C ILE A 257 7.48 -1.81 11.96
N SER A 258 7.38 -3.09 12.29
CA SER A 258 7.79 -3.65 13.57
C SER A 258 9.14 -4.34 13.53
N GLY A 259 9.62 -4.69 12.34
CA GLY A 259 10.90 -5.35 12.16
C GLY A 259 11.42 -5.28 10.75
N TYR A 260 12.73 -5.32 10.62
CA TYR A 260 13.44 -5.57 9.38
C TYR A 260 14.00 -6.97 9.42
N LEU A 261 13.57 -7.84 8.51
CA LEU A 261 14.10 -9.19 8.38
C LEU A 261 15.02 -9.24 7.16
N ARG A 262 16.30 -9.52 7.40
CA ARG A 262 17.35 -9.58 6.38
C ARG A 262 18.07 -10.90 6.54
N PHE A 263 17.95 -11.78 5.55
CA PHE A 263 18.60 -13.07 5.63
C PHE A 263 18.98 -13.62 4.26
N LYS A 264 19.91 -14.56 4.26
CA LYS A 264 20.33 -15.32 3.10
C LYS A 264 20.01 -16.79 3.30
N HIS A 265 19.56 -17.41 2.24
CA HIS A 265 19.38 -18.84 2.14
C HIS A 265 20.37 -19.36 1.09
N HIS A 266 21.33 -20.13 1.52
CA HIS A 266 22.31 -20.82 0.69
C HIS A 266 21.76 -22.22 0.37
N GLN A 267 21.33 -22.45 -0.86
CA GLN A 267 20.79 -23.74 -1.30
C GLN A 267 21.93 -24.71 -1.59
N GLY A 268 22.15 -25.66 -0.70
CA GLY A 268 23.27 -26.62 -0.78
C GLY A 268 22.95 -27.95 -1.47
N GLY A 269 21.69 -28.17 -1.81
CA GLY A 269 21.22 -29.46 -2.36
C GLY A 269 20.93 -30.47 -1.26
N GLY A 270 19.77 -30.39 -0.64
CA GLY A 270 19.27 -31.31 0.37
C GLY A 270 19.58 -30.89 1.80
N TRP A 271 20.40 -31.65 2.52
CA TRP A 271 20.66 -31.42 3.95
C TRP A 271 21.63 -30.26 4.26
N ASP A 272 22.25 -29.69 3.24
CA ASP A 272 23.29 -28.67 3.39
C ASP A 272 22.78 -27.24 3.18
N ASP A 273 21.48 -27.03 3.25
CA ASP A 273 20.90 -25.71 3.17
C ASP A 273 21.22 -24.90 4.44
N LEU A 274 21.79 -23.72 4.25
CA LEU A 274 22.16 -22.81 5.34
C LEU A 274 21.34 -21.52 5.26
N VAL A 275 20.77 -21.11 6.39
CA VAL A 275 20.11 -19.82 6.54
C VAL A 275 20.84 -18.97 7.56
N GLU A 276 21.27 -17.79 7.15
CA GLU A 276 21.93 -16.82 8.00
C GLU A 276 21.27 -15.44 7.89
N GLY A 277 21.10 -14.75 8.98
CA GLY A 277 20.52 -13.41 8.97
C GLY A 277 19.94 -13.02 10.32
N ALA A 278 19.25 -11.90 10.32
CA ALA A 278 18.74 -11.30 11.54
C ALA A 278 17.40 -10.58 11.32
N TRP A 279 16.66 -10.53 12.39
CA TRP A 279 15.56 -9.59 12.58
C TRP A 279 16.09 -8.36 13.35
N THR A 280 15.75 -7.14 12.89
CA THR A 280 16.19 -5.89 13.51
C THR A 280 14.99 -5.06 13.92
N ASN A 281 14.94 -4.59 15.15
CA ASN A 281 13.91 -3.66 15.61
C ASN A 281 14.17 -2.26 15.03
N PRO A 282 13.23 -1.65 14.31
CA PRO A 282 13.44 -0.36 13.64
C PRO A 282 13.61 0.83 14.59
N TYR A 283 13.21 0.68 15.87
CA TYR A 283 13.21 1.79 16.84
C TYR A 283 14.40 1.73 17.81
N THR A 284 14.87 0.51 18.10
CA THR A 284 15.95 0.31 19.08
C THR A 284 17.24 -0.19 18.45
N GLU A 285 17.20 -0.48 17.14
CA GLU A 285 18.29 -1.09 16.35
C GLU A 285 18.78 -2.43 16.91
N LYS A 286 18.06 -2.97 17.90
CA LYS A 286 18.37 -4.27 18.46
C LYS A 286 18.21 -5.35 17.39
N GLN A 287 19.25 -6.12 17.18
CA GLN A 287 19.25 -7.29 16.29
C GLN A 287 19.05 -8.58 17.07
N MET A 288 18.35 -9.51 16.46
CA MET A 288 18.19 -10.88 16.93
C MET A 288 18.53 -11.83 15.78
N GLN A 289 19.51 -12.71 16.01
CA GLN A 289 19.96 -13.63 14.96
C GLN A 289 18.92 -14.72 14.70
N LEU A 290 18.73 -15.05 13.43
CA LEU A 290 17.92 -16.19 13.01
C LEU A 290 18.74 -17.48 13.16
N THR A 291 18.27 -18.40 13.99
CA THR A 291 18.99 -19.63 14.38
C THR A 291 18.08 -20.85 14.31
N ASP A 292 18.67 -22.03 14.32
CA ASP A 292 17.97 -23.33 14.34
C ASP A 292 16.92 -23.43 13.21
N VAL A 293 17.28 -22.98 12.00
CA VAL A 293 16.33 -22.90 10.89
C VAL A 293 16.20 -24.23 10.18
N THR A 294 14.98 -24.70 10.03
CA THR A 294 14.62 -25.78 9.11
C THR A 294 13.80 -25.22 7.95
N ILE A 295 14.05 -25.74 6.75
CA ILE A 295 13.43 -25.26 5.52
C ILE A 295 12.45 -26.31 5.01
N SER A 296 11.28 -25.87 4.56
CA SER A 296 10.31 -26.73 3.89
C SER A 296 9.51 -25.93 2.86
N HIS A 297 8.75 -26.63 2.05
CA HIS A 297 7.78 -26.06 1.09
C HIS A 297 6.34 -26.34 1.54
N GLU A 298 6.15 -26.80 2.78
CA GLU A 298 4.81 -27.03 3.29
C GLU A 298 4.10 -25.72 3.58
N CYS A 299 2.97 -25.51 2.91
CA CYS A 299 2.13 -24.34 3.13
C CYS A 299 1.42 -24.45 4.51
N PRO A 300 1.70 -23.54 5.46
CA PRO A 300 0.97 -23.54 6.72
C PRO A 300 -0.52 -23.22 6.48
N LYS A 301 -1.42 -23.91 7.18
CA LYS A 301 -2.87 -23.68 7.06
C LYS A 301 -3.29 -22.23 7.29
N TRP A 302 -2.61 -21.54 8.21
CA TRP A 302 -2.88 -20.13 8.49
C TRP A 302 -2.41 -19.23 7.34
N PHE A 303 -1.39 -19.61 6.58
CA PHE A 303 -0.88 -18.85 5.44
C PHE A 303 -1.93 -18.74 4.35
N THR A 304 -2.49 -19.84 3.90
CA THR A 304 -3.58 -19.85 2.91
C THR A 304 -4.79 -19.04 3.37
N LYS A 305 -5.17 -19.16 4.66
CA LYS A 305 -6.27 -18.37 5.24
C LYS A 305 -5.97 -16.87 5.26
N SER A 306 -4.72 -16.48 5.41
CA SER A 306 -4.29 -15.07 5.44
C SER A 306 -4.21 -14.46 4.06
N LEU A 307 -3.75 -15.23 3.06
CA LEU A 307 -3.72 -14.82 1.66
C LEU A 307 -5.15 -14.73 1.06
N PHE A 308 -6.01 -15.71 1.35
CA PHE A 308 -7.34 -15.83 0.77
C PHE A 308 -8.45 -15.72 1.81
N PRO A 309 -8.66 -14.55 2.42
CA PRO A 309 -9.68 -14.39 3.46
C PRO A 309 -11.10 -14.67 2.94
N HIS A 310 -11.32 -14.75 1.64
CA HIS A 310 -12.61 -14.98 0.98
C HIS A 310 -12.89 -16.45 0.62
N LYS A 311 -11.88 -17.33 0.60
CA LYS A 311 -12.05 -18.76 0.26
C LYS A 311 -12.66 -19.61 1.40
N ASN A 312 -13.04 -19.01 2.52
CA ASN A 312 -13.56 -19.72 3.71
C ASN A 312 -15.09 -19.56 3.89
N LYS A 313 -15.86 -19.51 2.78
CA LYS A 313 -17.32 -19.64 2.79
C LYS A 313 -17.77 -21.00 2.29
#